data_c61bd39d894bf8ad67abe5572e5018ff
#
_entry.id   c61bd39d894bf8ad67abe5572e5018ff
#
_cell.length_a   1.000
_cell.length_b   1.000
_cell.length_c   1.000
_cell.angle_alpha   90.00
_cell.angle_beta   90.00
_cell.angle_gamma   90.00
#
_symmetry.space_group_name_H-M   'P 1'
#
loop_
_entity.id
_entity.type
_entity.pdbx_description
1 polymer ?
#
loop_
_entity_poly.entity_id
_entity_poly.type
_entity_poly.pdbx_seq_one_letter_code
_entity_poly.pdbx_strand_id
1 'polypeptide(L)'
;VNKFGRALLATTAVGTATLAYSVGFERRHWTLRQATVPVLAPGSRPLRVLHISDLHMTPNQKSKQRWVAALDELEPDLVVNTGDNLAHKQAVPGVVRALGPLLNRPGVFVFGSNDYYAPRPKNPVRYLLPSAKTKRVHGINLPWRDLRAAMVERGWIDLTHVRRTFEVAGQTVFAAGLDDPHLKRDRYEDIAGTPDPDAALRLGVTHSPEPRVLDPFAADGYDFVMAGHTHGGQLRVPGYGALVTNCDLDRSRARGVSRWGSHMWLNVSAGLGTSPYAPVRFACPPEASLLTLVARTVDAGQSPSEAVRGTRFGVGGNIR
;
A
#
# COMPACT_ATOMS: atom_id res chain seq x y z
N VAL A 1 -35.33 15.87 -30.57
CA VAL A 1 -34.97 15.69 -29.16
C VAL A 1 -34.86 17.07 -28.55
N ASN A 2 -35.66 17.37 -27.53
CA ASN A 2 -35.63 18.65 -26.81
C ASN A 2 -34.31 18.84 -26.03
N LYS A 3 -34.04 20.07 -25.57
CA LYS A 3 -32.77 20.38 -24.85
C LYS A 3 -32.54 19.45 -23.65
N PHE A 4 -33.61 19.10 -22.92
CA PHE A 4 -33.53 18.17 -21.79
C PHE A 4 -33.12 16.75 -22.22
N GLY A 5 -33.70 16.22 -23.27
CA GLY A 5 -33.33 14.91 -23.82
C GLY A 5 -31.88 14.86 -24.33
N ARG A 6 -31.38 15.96 -24.95
CA ARG A 6 -29.95 16.05 -25.34
C ARG A 6 -29.01 16.08 -24.11
N ALA A 7 -29.37 16.83 -23.08
CA ALA A 7 -28.59 16.88 -21.85
C ALA A 7 -28.54 15.52 -21.17
N LEU A 8 -29.67 14.82 -21.06
CA LEU A 8 -29.74 13.49 -20.48
C LEU A 8 -28.90 12.48 -21.26
N LEU A 9 -29.00 12.49 -22.61
CA LEU A 9 -28.16 11.61 -23.45
C LEU A 9 -26.66 11.91 -23.29
N ALA A 10 -26.28 13.18 -23.27
CA ALA A 10 -24.87 13.56 -23.05
C ALA A 10 -24.36 13.11 -21.68
N THR A 11 -25.12 13.32 -20.61
CA THR A 11 -24.76 12.89 -19.28
C THR A 11 -24.61 11.36 -19.17
N THR A 12 -25.55 10.62 -19.79
CA THR A 12 -25.49 9.15 -19.84
C THR A 12 -24.26 8.66 -20.60
N ALA A 13 -23.97 9.27 -21.76
CA ALA A 13 -22.81 8.93 -22.58
C ALA A 13 -21.49 9.17 -21.82
N VAL A 14 -21.34 10.31 -21.15
CA VAL A 14 -20.17 10.64 -20.32
C VAL A 14 -20.05 9.66 -19.16
N GLY A 15 -21.13 9.35 -18.45
CA GLY A 15 -21.13 8.39 -17.33
C GLY A 15 -20.72 7.00 -17.80
N THR A 16 -21.25 6.53 -18.92
CA THR A 16 -20.89 5.22 -19.50
C THR A 16 -19.42 5.18 -19.95
N ALA A 17 -18.94 6.21 -20.63
CA ALA A 17 -17.54 6.31 -21.04
C ALA A 17 -16.59 6.34 -19.83
N THR A 18 -16.93 7.09 -18.77
CA THR A 18 -16.17 7.14 -17.52
C THR A 18 -16.11 5.76 -16.84
N LEU A 19 -17.23 5.05 -16.79
CA LEU A 19 -17.27 3.70 -16.22
C LEU A 19 -16.45 2.72 -17.05
N ALA A 20 -16.58 2.74 -18.38
CA ALA A 20 -15.80 1.90 -19.28
C ALA A 20 -14.30 2.16 -19.15
N TYR A 21 -13.88 3.42 -19.06
CA TYR A 21 -12.49 3.81 -18.77
C TYR A 21 -12.02 3.27 -17.42
N SER A 22 -12.79 3.48 -16.37
CA SER A 22 -12.45 3.12 -14.99
C SER A 22 -12.32 1.60 -14.80
N VAL A 23 -13.20 0.82 -15.43
CA VAL A 23 -13.23 -0.66 -15.35
C VAL A 23 -12.31 -1.30 -16.39
N GLY A 24 -12.26 -0.77 -17.59
CA GLY A 24 -11.52 -1.36 -18.71
C GLY A 24 -10.04 -1.00 -18.71
N PHE A 25 -9.73 0.26 -18.48
CA PHE A 25 -8.39 0.82 -18.65
C PHE A 25 -7.72 1.13 -17.32
N GLU A 26 -8.22 2.10 -16.54
CA GLU A 26 -7.44 2.67 -15.42
C GLU A 26 -7.07 1.63 -14.37
N ARG A 27 -7.97 0.72 -14.02
CA ARG A 27 -7.70 -0.35 -13.05
C ARG A 27 -6.58 -1.32 -13.45
N ARG A 28 -6.15 -1.30 -14.71
CA ARG A 28 -5.07 -2.12 -15.28
C ARG A 28 -3.85 -1.30 -15.70
N HIS A 29 -3.92 0.01 -15.54
CA HIS A 29 -2.84 0.92 -15.83
C HIS A 29 -1.94 1.06 -14.59
N TRP A 30 -1.12 0.03 -14.33
CA TRP A 30 -0.21 0.04 -13.17
C TRP A 30 0.87 1.10 -13.37
N THR A 31 1.17 1.82 -12.29
CA THR A 31 2.12 2.91 -12.28
C THR A 31 3.17 2.72 -11.20
N LEU A 32 4.34 3.29 -11.39
CA LEU A 32 5.37 3.41 -10.39
C LEU A 32 5.38 4.85 -9.86
N ARG A 33 5.17 4.99 -8.56
CA ARG A 33 5.38 6.26 -7.86
C ARG A 33 6.80 6.28 -7.30
N GLN A 34 7.52 7.38 -7.52
CA GLN A 34 8.83 7.59 -6.93
C GLN A 34 8.81 8.80 -5.99
N ALA A 35 9.52 8.71 -4.87
CA ALA A 35 9.70 9.81 -3.94
C ALA A 35 11.02 9.66 -3.19
N THR A 36 11.62 10.78 -2.81
CA THR A 36 12.78 10.83 -1.90
C THR A 36 12.29 11.26 -0.52
N VAL A 37 12.71 10.54 0.53
CA VAL A 37 12.26 10.76 1.91
C VAL A 37 13.49 10.92 2.82
N PRO A 38 13.70 12.10 3.44
CA PRO A 38 14.80 12.32 4.36
C PRO A 38 14.46 11.75 5.74
N VAL A 39 14.77 10.45 5.94
CA VAL A 39 14.32 9.69 7.11
C VAL A 39 15.43 8.90 7.79
N LEU A 40 16.50 8.57 7.09
CA LEU A 40 17.59 7.78 7.65
C LEU A 40 18.41 8.56 8.68
N ALA A 41 19.07 7.83 9.57
CA ALA A 41 20.03 8.44 10.52
C ALA A 41 21.11 9.24 9.75
N PRO A 42 21.63 10.32 10.36
CA PRO A 42 22.72 11.11 9.75
C PRO A 42 23.91 10.24 9.38
N GLY A 43 24.50 10.50 8.20
CA GLY A 43 25.63 9.72 7.68
C GLY A 43 25.25 8.41 6.98
N SER A 44 23.99 8.00 7.01
CA SER A 44 23.52 6.80 6.30
C SER A 44 23.57 6.98 4.78
N ARG A 45 23.88 5.88 4.06
CA ARG A 45 23.77 5.84 2.60
C ARG A 45 22.30 5.72 2.18
N PRO A 46 21.92 6.24 1.00
CA PRO A 46 20.55 6.06 0.50
C PRO A 46 20.14 4.60 0.43
N LEU A 47 18.87 4.29 0.78
CA LEU A 47 18.24 2.99 0.60
C LEU A 47 17.07 3.10 -0.37
N ARG A 48 17.00 2.19 -1.32
CA ARG A 48 15.88 2.06 -2.26
C ARG A 48 14.87 1.04 -1.74
N VAL A 49 13.73 1.51 -1.29
CA VAL A 49 12.68 0.68 -0.71
C VAL A 49 11.50 0.58 -1.67
N LEU A 50 11.19 -0.63 -2.12
CA LEU A 50 10.02 -0.91 -2.94
C LEU A 50 8.84 -1.29 -2.05
N HIS A 51 7.77 -0.52 -2.11
CA HIS A 51 6.54 -0.78 -1.39
C HIS A 51 5.48 -1.38 -2.30
N ILE A 52 5.07 -2.60 -2.01
CA ILE A 52 4.02 -3.36 -2.69
C ILE A 52 2.87 -3.58 -1.71
N SER A 53 1.63 -3.37 -2.15
CA SER A 53 0.44 -3.54 -1.33
C SER A 53 -0.77 -3.90 -2.18
N ASP A 54 -1.76 -4.54 -1.54
CA ASP A 54 -3.11 -4.72 -2.08
C ASP A 54 -3.09 -5.33 -3.50
N LEU A 55 -2.38 -6.43 -3.68
CA LEU A 55 -2.33 -7.12 -4.97
C LEU A 55 -3.70 -7.65 -5.40
N HIS A 56 -4.53 -8.09 -4.44
CA HIS A 56 -5.82 -8.72 -4.70
C HIS A 56 -5.75 -9.71 -5.86
N MET A 57 -4.79 -10.63 -5.78
CA MET A 57 -4.49 -11.56 -6.85
C MET A 57 -5.60 -12.57 -7.05
N THR A 58 -5.95 -12.78 -8.32
CA THR A 58 -6.76 -13.91 -8.79
C THR A 58 -5.92 -14.75 -9.75
N PRO A 59 -6.25 -16.04 -9.99
CA PRO A 59 -5.38 -16.97 -10.75
C PRO A 59 -4.97 -16.47 -12.14
N ASN A 60 -5.85 -15.74 -12.82
CA ASN A 60 -5.72 -15.42 -14.25
C ASN A 60 -5.11 -14.04 -14.55
N GLN A 61 -4.58 -13.33 -13.56
CA GLN A 61 -4.05 -11.97 -13.74
C GLN A 61 -2.59 -11.95 -14.24
N LYS A 62 -2.29 -12.67 -15.34
CA LYS A 62 -0.94 -12.83 -15.88
C LYS A 62 -0.21 -11.50 -16.18
N SER A 63 -0.93 -10.49 -16.68
CA SER A 63 -0.32 -9.18 -16.98
C SER A 63 0.14 -8.48 -15.71
N LYS A 64 -0.64 -8.51 -14.62
CA LYS A 64 -0.26 -8.00 -13.31
C LYS A 64 0.95 -8.75 -12.77
N GLN A 65 0.95 -10.09 -12.87
CA GLN A 65 2.07 -10.91 -12.41
C GLN A 65 3.38 -10.50 -13.10
N ARG A 66 3.38 -10.33 -14.43
CA ARG A 66 4.56 -9.88 -15.18
C ARG A 66 4.99 -8.47 -14.78
N TRP A 67 4.04 -7.54 -14.65
CA TRP A 67 4.35 -6.16 -14.30
C TRP A 67 4.98 -6.06 -12.90
N VAL A 68 4.46 -6.81 -11.91
CA VAL A 68 5.04 -6.82 -10.56
C VAL A 68 6.42 -7.47 -10.56
N ALA A 69 6.60 -8.59 -11.28
CA ALA A 69 7.91 -9.23 -11.39
C ALA A 69 8.98 -8.32 -12.02
N ALA A 70 8.59 -7.51 -13.01
CA ALA A 70 9.50 -6.55 -13.66
C ALA A 70 9.98 -5.42 -12.72
N LEU A 71 9.32 -5.21 -11.56
CA LEU A 71 9.80 -4.24 -10.57
C LEU A 71 11.16 -4.61 -9.96
N ASP A 72 11.63 -5.84 -10.11
CA ASP A 72 12.99 -6.24 -9.71
C ASP A 72 14.09 -5.52 -10.52
N GLU A 73 13.80 -5.13 -11.76
CA GLU A 73 14.69 -4.32 -12.61
C GLU A 73 15.02 -2.94 -11.98
N LEU A 74 14.23 -2.51 -11.01
CA LEU A 74 14.48 -1.30 -10.22
C LEU A 74 15.56 -1.52 -9.16
N GLU A 75 16.05 -2.74 -8.96
CA GLU A 75 17.06 -3.10 -7.97
C GLU A 75 16.82 -2.52 -6.58
N PRO A 76 15.66 -2.79 -5.96
CA PRO A 76 15.40 -2.32 -4.60
C PRO A 76 16.33 -3.02 -3.59
N ASP A 77 16.80 -2.26 -2.60
CA ASP A 77 17.57 -2.80 -1.47
C ASP A 77 16.67 -3.56 -0.49
N LEU A 78 15.42 -3.12 -0.35
CA LEU A 78 14.41 -3.71 0.52
C LEU A 78 13.04 -3.71 -0.15
N VAL A 79 12.29 -4.78 -0.02
CA VAL A 79 10.88 -4.86 -0.41
C VAL A 79 10.01 -4.89 0.83
N VAL A 80 9.00 -4.00 0.90
CA VAL A 80 7.99 -3.97 1.95
C VAL A 80 6.64 -4.34 1.36
N ASN A 81 6.02 -5.42 1.85
CA ASN A 81 4.68 -5.83 1.44
C ASN A 81 3.70 -5.63 2.61
N THR A 82 2.71 -4.78 2.40
CA THR A 82 1.74 -4.41 3.44
C THR A 82 0.42 -5.17 3.36
N GLY A 83 0.38 -6.32 2.68
CA GLY A 83 -0.75 -7.25 2.72
C GLY A 83 -1.82 -7.04 1.65
N ASP A 84 -2.96 -7.71 1.83
CA ASP A 84 -4.06 -7.84 0.88
C ASP A 84 -3.61 -8.42 -0.48
N ASN A 85 -2.77 -9.46 -0.41
CA ASN A 85 -2.22 -10.11 -1.58
C ASN A 85 -3.23 -10.99 -2.31
N LEU A 86 -4.16 -11.61 -1.58
CA LEU A 86 -5.07 -12.63 -2.09
C LEU A 86 -6.47 -12.06 -2.35
N ALA A 87 -7.13 -12.56 -3.39
CA ALA A 87 -8.57 -12.37 -3.65
C ALA A 87 -9.29 -13.67 -4.03
N HIS A 88 -8.58 -14.80 -4.06
CA HIS A 88 -9.09 -16.10 -4.43
C HIS A 88 -8.28 -17.22 -3.78
N LYS A 89 -8.93 -18.33 -3.43
CA LYS A 89 -8.29 -19.49 -2.77
C LYS A 89 -7.15 -20.14 -3.57
N GLN A 90 -7.12 -19.94 -4.87
CA GLN A 90 -6.07 -20.48 -5.77
C GLN A 90 -5.06 -19.39 -6.18
N ALA A 91 -4.99 -18.28 -5.47
CA ALA A 91 -4.16 -17.14 -5.88
C ALA A 91 -2.69 -17.23 -5.44
N VAL A 92 -2.35 -18.06 -4.44
CA VAL A 92 -0.98 -18.16 -3.91
C VAL A 92 0.08 -18.38 -4.99
N PRO A 93 -0.06 -19.33 -5.94
CA PRO A 93 0.92 -19.47 -7.00
C PRO A 93 1.03 -18.22 -7.90
N GLY A 94 -0.08 -17.46 -8.05
CA GLY A 94 -0.12 -16.21 -8.80
C GLY A 94 0.65 -15.10 -8.08
N VAL A 95 0.53 -14.99 -6.77
CA VAL A 95 1.30 -14.04 -5.94
C VAL A 95 2.78 -14.39 -5.96
N VAL A 96 3.14 -15.65 -5.76
CA VAL A 96 4.53 -16.10 -5.79
C VAL A 96 5.18 -15.81 -7.16
N ARG A 97 4.47 -16.04 -8.27
CA ARG A 97 4.97 -15.66 -9.60
C ARG A 97 5.10 -14.15 -9.78
N ALA A 98 4.17 -13.38 -9.21
CA ALA A 98 4.21 -11.92 -9.28
C ALA A 98 5.38 -11.34 -8.50
N LEU A 99 5.61 -11.83 -7.29
CA LEU A 99 6.77 -11.43 -6.50
C LEU A 99 8.08 -11.96 -7.11
N GLY A 100 8.04 -13.15 -7.75
CA GLY A 100 9.10 -13.70 -8.58
C GLY A 100 10.52 -13.41 -8.12
N PRO A 101 11.31 -12.66 -8.90
CA PRO A 101 12.69 -12.32 -8.54
C PRO A 101 12.80 -11.40 -7.33
N LEU A 102 11.76 -10.60 -6.99
CA LEU A 102 11.75 -9.77 -5.79
C LEU A 102 11.88 -10.60 -4.50
N LEU A 103 11.45 -11.86 -4.51
CA LEU A 103 11.62 -12.77 -3.37
C LEU A 103 13.09 -13.12 -3.08
N ASN A 104 14.03 -12.79 -3.97
CA ASN A 104 15.46 -12.96 -3.76
C ASN A 104 16.10 -11.71 -3.14
N ARG A 105 15.34 -10.61 -2.99
CA ARG A 105 15.75 -9.38 -2.30
C ARG A 105 15.38 -9.46 -0.82
N PRO A 106 16.09 -8.75 0.06
CA PRO A 106 15.62 -8.55 1.43
C PRO A 106 14.16 -8.07 1.42
N GLY A 107 13.30 -8.69 2.24
CA GLY A 107 11.91 -8.32 2.26
C GLY A 107 11.25 -8.51 3.61
N VAL A 108 10.28 -7.66 3.90
CA VAL A 108 9.44 -7.75 5.09
C VAL A 108 7.97 -7.66 4.69
N PHE A 109 7.09 -8.29 5.47
CA PHE A 109 5.67 -8.25 5.17
C PHE A 109 4.79 -8.33 6.40
N VAL A 110 3.55 -7.87 6.24
CA VAL A 110 2.40 -8.12 7.13
C VAL A 110 1.20 -8.55 6.28
N PHE A 111 0.16 -9.06 6.92
CA PHE A 111 -1.07 -9.47 6.25
C PHE A 111 -2.19 -8.42 6.36
N GLY A 112 -3.07 -8.40 5.35
CA GLY A 112 -4.32 -7.67 5.37
C GLY A 112 -5.53 -8.59 5.39
N SER A 113 -6.72 -8.01 5.45
CA SER A 113 -8.00 -8.73 5.57
C SER A 113 -8.26 -9.71 4.44
N ASN A 114 -7.82 -9.37 3.22
CA ASN A 114 -7.98 -10.23 2.04
C ASN A 114 -6.81 -11.22 1.84
N ASP A 115 -5.93 -11.35 2.81
CA ASP A 115 -5.07 -12.54 2.92
C ASP A 115 -5.78 -13.64 3.71
N TYR A 116 -6.56 -13.25 4.72
CA TYR A 116 -7.31 -14.19 5.57
C TYR A 116 -8.64 -14.63 4.97
N TYR A 117 -9.39 -13.68 4.36
CA TYR A 117 -10.77 -13.89 3.92
C TYR A 117 -10.98 -13.42 2.48
N ALA A 118 -11.65 -14.26 1.69
CA ALA A 118 -12.05 -13.88 0.35
C ALA A 118 -12.97 -12.66 0.36
N PRO A 119 -12.80 -11.73 -0.58
CA PRO A 119 -13.70 -10.60 -0.73
C PRO A 119 -15.14 -11.09 -1.01
N ARG A 120 -16.14 -10.29 -0.58
CA ARG A 120 -17.57 -10.55 -0.81
C ARG A 120 -18.23 -9.39 -1.51
N PRO A 121 -19.30 -9.64 -2.27
CA PRO A 121 -20.13 -8.56 -2.80
C PRO A 121 -20.62 -7.66 -1.66
N LYS A 122 -20.46 -6.36 -1.80
CA LYS A 122 -20.97 -5.35 -0.87
C LYS A 122 -21.78 -4.34 -1.67
N ASN A 123 -22.90 -3.88 -1.09
CA ASN A 123 -23.67 -2.78 -1.70
C ASN A 123 -22.78 -1.50 -1.71
N PRO A 124 -22.46 -0.92 -2.89
CA PRO A 124 -21.60 0.24 -2.97
C PRO A 124 -22.17 1.50 -2.29
N VAL A 125 -23.49 1.63 -2.20
CA VAL A 125 -24.16 2.75 -1.50
C VAL A 125 -23.75 2.80 -0.02
N ARG A 126 -23.37 1.67 0.55
CA ARG A 126 -22.93 1.56 1.94
C ARG A 126 -21.66 2.40 2.25
N TYR A 127 -20.82 2.64 1.26
CA TYR A 127 -19.64 3.50 1.43
C TYR A 127 -19.98 4.99 1.54
N LEU A 128 -21.20 5.39 1.16
CA LEU A 128 -21.69 6.76 1.24
C LEU A 128 -22.51 7.01 2.51
N LEU A 129 -22.84 5.97 3.27
CA LEU A 129 -23.62 6.09 4.50
C LEU A 129 -22.67 6.09 5.71
N PRO A 130 -22.94 6.91 6.77
CA PRO A 130 -22.24 6.80 8.04
C PRO A 130 -22.27 5.34 8.50
N SER A 131 -21.13 4.83 8.95
CA SER A 131 -20.97 3.40 9.26
C SER A 131 -22.01 2.92 10.28
N ALA A 132 -23.10 2.32 9.78
CA ALA A 132 -23.96 1.53 10.63
C ALA A 132 -23.12 0.40 11.24
N LYS A 133 -23.18 0.21 12.57
CA LYS A 133 -22.52 -0.86 13.34
C LYS A 133 -23.08 -2.24 12.92
N THR A 134 -22.86 -2.64 11.68
CA THR A 134 -23.28 -3.94 11.19
C THR A 134 -22.20 -4.97 11.44
N LYS A 135 -22.57 -6.10 12.01
CA LYS A 135 -21.70 -7.26 12.22
C LYS A 135 -20.95 -7.57 10.91
N ARG A 136 -19.63 -7.58 10.95
CA ARG A 136 -18.82 -7.93 9.78
C ARG A 136 -19.04 -9.40 9.45
N VAL A 137 -19.44 -9.67 8.22
CA VAL A 137 -19.52 -11.03 7.69
C VAL A 137 -18.30 -11.27 6.82
N HIS A 138 -17.43 -12.16 7.26
CA HIS A 138 -16.22 -12.53 6.51
C HIS A 138 -16.57 -13.47 5.35
N GLY A 139 -15.72 -13.46 4.31
CA GLY A 139 -15.75 -14.45 3.26
C GLY A 139 -15.20 -15.81 3.73
N ILE A 140 -15.02 -16.75 2.79
CA ILE A 140 -14.34 -18.01 3.08
C ILE A 140 -12.87 -17.76 3.42
N ASN A 141 -12.27 -18.62 4.21
CA ASN A 141 -10.85 -18.55 4.53
C ASN A 141 -10.00 -18.71 3.27
N LEU A 142 -8.95 -17.93 3.18
CA LEU A 142 -7.92 -18.01 2.13
C LEU A 142 -6.66 -18.70 2.67
N PRO A 143 -5.83 -19.27 1.80
CA PRO A 143 -4.63 -20.02 2.18
C PRO A 143 -3.45 -19.10 2.52
N TRP A 144 -3.65 -18.18 3.47
CA TRP A 144 -2.62 -17.23 3.90
C TRP A 144 -1.37 -17.92 4.49
N ARG A 145 -1.55 -19.12 5.11
CA ARG A 145 -0.43 -19.90 5.65
C ARG A 145 0.50 -20.39 4.56
N ASP A 146 -0.06 -20.81 3.42
CA ASP A 146 0.73 -21.23 2.26
C ASP A 146 1.48 -20.05 1.65
N LEU A 147 0.83 -18.88 1.59
CA LEU A 147 1.50 -17.64 1.16
C LEU A 147 2.63 -17.26 2.12
N ARG A 148 2.37 -17.30 3.43
CA ARG A 148 3.39 -17.06 4.47
C ARG A 148 4.59 -17.98 4.31
N ALA A 149 4.34 -19.28 4.18
CA ALA A 149 5.40 -20.26 4.00
C ALA A 149 6.25 -19.94 2.78
N ALA A 150 5.62 -19.66 1.64
CA ALA A 150 6.33 -19.35 0.39
C ALA A 150 7.19 -18.08 0.47
N MET A 151 6.78 -17.07 1.25
CA MET A 151 7.56 -15.85 1.46
C MET A 151 8.71 -16.07 2.44
N VAL A 152 8.44 -16.76 3.56
CA VAL A 152 9.44 -17.05 4.59
C VAL A 152 10.53 -18.01 4.08
N GLU A 153 10.18 -19.02 3.30
CA GLU A 153 11.14 -19.93 2.64
C GLU A 153 12.14 -19.22 1.73
N ARG A 154 11.77 -18.03 1.23
CA ARG A 154 12.63 -17.17 0.43
C ARG A 154 13.38 -16.11 1.26
N GLY A 155 13.30 -16.20 2.60
CA GLY A 155 14.01 -15.32 3.51
C GLY A 155 13.29 -14.01 3.87
N TRP A 156 12.05 -13.79 3.39
CA TRP A 156 11.29 -12.63 3.82
C TRP A 156 10.83 -12.75 5.27
N ILE A 157 10.85 -11.65 6.00
CA ILE A 157 10.52 -11.58 7.42
C ILE A 157 9.04 -11.27 7.60
N ASP A 158 8.32 -12.18 8.25
CA ASP A 158 6.95 -11.92 8.73
C ASP A 158 7.03 -11.03 9.97
N LEU A 159 6.54 -9.79 9.86
CA LEU A 159 6.52 -8.82 10.95
C LEU A 159 5.20 -8.83 11.74
N THR A 160 4.31 -9.79 11.51
CA THR A 160 3.02 -9.87 12.23
C THR A 160 3.24 -9.99 13.75
N HIS A 161 3.07 -8.90 14.49
CA HIS A 161 3.38 -8.73 15.93
C HIS A 161 4.83 -9.07 16.28
N VAL A 162 5.76 -8.69 15.42
CA VAL A 162 7.19 -9.01 15.59
C VAL A 162 8.03 -7.75 15.43
N ARG A 163 9.05 -7.63 16.28
CA ARG A 163 10.16 -6.68 16.17
C ARG A 163 11.40 -7.40 15.66
N ARG A 164 12.12 -6.84 14.69
CA ARG A 164 13.34 -7.41 14.13
C ARG A 164 14.36 -6.34 13.78
N THR A 165 15.62 -6.64 14.07
CA THR A 165 16.78 -5.93 13.53
C THR A 165 17.42 -6.81 12.46
N PHE A 166 17.76 -6.24 11.31
CA PHE A 166 18.40 -6.94 10.20
C PHE A 166 19.19 -5.95 9.33
N GLU A 167 20.07 -6.48 8.48
CA GLU A 167 20.93 -5.68 7.63
C GLU A 167 20.36 -5.53 6.22
N VAL A 168 20.41 -4.30 5.68
CA VAL A 168 20.04 -3.97 4.31
C VAL A 168 21.13 -3.09 3.70
N ALA A 169 21.75 -3.54 2.62
CA ALA A 169 22.85 -2.81 1.95
C ALA A 169 23.96 -2.34 2.92
N GLY A 170 24.25 -3.15 3.95
CA GLY A 170 25.26 -2.85 4.99
C GLY A 170 24.82 -1.78 5.98
N GLN A 171 23.54 -1.60 6.18
CA GLN A 171 22.96 -0.68 7.17
C GLN A 171 21.93 -1.40 8.03
N THR A 172 21.95 -1.16 9.33
CA THR A 172 21.02 -1.75 10.28
C THR A 172 19.63 -1.13 10.14
N VAL A 173 18.64 -1.98 9.90
CA VAL A 173 17.22 -1.62 9.90
C VAL A 173 16.53 -2.29 11.08
N PHE A 174 15.88 -1.50 11.91
CA PHE A 174 14.95 -1.99 12.92
C PHE A 174 13.54 -1.90 12.34
N ALA A 175 12.80 -3.00 12.32
CA ALA A 175 11.42 -2.99 11.85
C ALA A 175 10.48 -3.67 12.84
N ALA A 176 9.25 -3.17 12.93
CA ALA A 176 8.15 -3.83 13.62
C ALA A 176 6.87 -3.75 12.83
N GLY A 177 6.02 -4.76 12.97
CA GLY A 177 4.77 -4.80 12.24
C GLY A 177 3.62 -5.37 13.05
N LEU A 178 2.41 -5.10 12.57
CA LEU A 178 1.15 -5.52 13.19
C LEU A 178 0.34 -6.39 12.24
N ASP A 179 -0.49 -7.28 12.81
CA ASP A 179 -1.61 -7.89 12.10
C ASP A 179 -2.66 -6.80 11.74
N ASP A 180 -3.61 -7.12 10.90
CA ASP A 180 -4.53 -6.19 10.27
C ASP A 180 -5.42 -5.39 11.26
N PRO A 181 -5.21 -4.08 11.37
CA PRO A 181 -6.06 -3.21 12.19
C PRO A 181 -7.51 -3.18 11.72
N HIS A 182 -7.76 -3.31 10.40
CA HIS A 182 -9.11 -3.32 9.85
C HIS A 182 -9.94 -4.50 10.37
N LEU A 183 -9.32 -5.64 10.65
CA LEU A 183 -9.95 -6.79 11.31
C LEU A 183 -9.92 -6.71 12.84
N LYS A 184 -9.30 -5.68 13.42
CA LYS A 184 -9.04 -5.55 14.87
C LYS A 184 -8.21 -6.73 15.39
N ARG A 185 -7.22 -7.14 14.61
CA ARG A 185 -6.28 -8.20 14.97
C ARG A 185 -4.95 -7.64 15.47
N ASP A 186 -4.76 -6.34 15.32
CA ASP A 186 -3.60 -5.61 15.81
C ASP A 186 -3.52 -5.68 17.34
N ARG A 187 -2.34 -6.01 17.84
CA ARG A 187 -1.97 -5.97 19.26
C ARG A 187 -0.68 -5.17 19.36
N TYR A 188 -0.83 -3.85 19.53
CA TYR A 188 0.34 -2.97 19.58
C TYR A 188 1.22 -3.27 20.79
N GLU A 189 0.64 -3.73 21.89
CA GLU A 189 1.32 -4.15 23.11
C GLU A 189 2.40 -5.22 22.88
N ASP A 190 2.25 -6.07 21.87
CA ASP A 190 3.24 -7.11 21.55
C ASP A 190 4.54 -6.52 20.94
N ILE A 191 4.47 -5.30 20.40
CA ILE A 191 5.60 -4.62 19.74
C ILE A 191 5.94 -3.26 20.36
N ALA A 192 5.24 -2.85 21.42
CA ALA A 192 5.41 -1.57 22.07
C ALA A 192 6.84 -1.38 22.61
N GLY A 193 7.24 -0.12 22.69
CA GLY A 193 8.52 0.31 23.23
C GLY A 193 9.47 0.86 22.18
N THR A 194 10.44 1.61 22.66
CA THR A 194 11.41 2.33 21.85
C THR A 194 12.13 1.39 20.87
N PRO A 195 12.18 1.71 19.59
CA PRO A 195 12.99 0.97 18.63
C PRO A 195 14.48 1.21 18.86
N ASP A 196 15.33 0.37 18.26
CA ASP A 196 16.78 0.46 18.35
C ASP A 196 17.26 1.87 17.94
N PRO A 197 17.87 2.65 18.85
CA PRO A 197 18.30 4.01 18.56
C PRO A 197 19.46 4.07 17.55
N ASP A 198 20.25 3.01 17.45
CA ASP A 198 21.44 2.93 16.59
C ASP A 198 21.10 2.48 15.17
N ALA A 199 19.84 2.06 14.91
CA ALA A 199 19.42 1.68 13.59
C ALA A 199 19.41 2.90 12.63
N ALA A 200 19.87 2.66 11.39
CA ALA A 200 19.81 3.65 10.32
C ALA A 200 18.36 4.01 9.95
N LEU A 201 17.44 3.05 10.10
CA LEU A 201 16.01 3.22 9.87
C LEU A 201 15.20 2.47 10.93
N ARG A 202 14.21 3.15 11.53
CA ARG A 202 13.21 2.57 12.43
C ARG A 202 11.86 2.52 11.72
N LEU A 203 11.54 1.36 11.15
CA LEU A 203 10.42 1.14 10.23
C LEU A 203 9.23 0.48 10.94
N GLY A 204 8.05 1.10 10.87
CA GLY A 204 6.78 0.48 11.20
C GLY A 204 6.08 -0.06 9.94
N VAL A 205 5.46 -1.23 10.03
CA VAL A 205 4.71 -1.85 8.93
C VAL A 205 3.32 -2.27 9.41
N THR A 206 2.29 -1.80 8.74
CA THR A 206 0.90 -2.15 9.04
C THR A 206 0.08 -2.25 7.77
N HIS A 207 -0.99 -3.04 7.76
CA HIS A 207 -1.87 -3.05 6.60
C HIS A 207 -2.73 -1.78 6.53
N SER A 208 -3.52 -1.51 7.55
CA SER A 208 -4.43 -0.36 7.59
C SER A 208 -3.83 0.81 8.40
N PRO A 209 -3.76 2.03 7.84
CA PRO A 209 -3.18 3.20 8.48
C PRO A 209 -4.18 3.91 9.42
N GLU A 210 -4.73 3.20 10.38
CA GLU A 210 -5.65 3.78 11.35
C GLU A 210 -4.88 4.67 12.35
N PRO A 211 -5.37 5.89 12.70
CA PRO A 211 -4.70 6.79 13.65
C PRO A 211 -4.32 6.11 14.96
N ARG A 212 -5.21 5.27 15.51
CA ARG A 212 -4.97 4.51 16.74
C ARG A 212 -3.77 3.55 16.69
N VAL A 213 -3.28 3.24 15.47
CA VAL A 213 -2.09 2.44 15.25
C VAL A 213 -0.89 3.34 14.94
N LEU A 214 -1.08 4.40 14.17
CA LEU A 214 -0.02 5.32 13.79
C LEU A 214 0.48 6.16 14.96
N ASP A 215 -0.42 6.56 15.86
CA ASP A 215 -0.06 7.37 17.04
C ASP A 215 0.91 6.65 17.99
N PRO A 216 0.70 5.36 18.36
CA PRO A 216 1.67 4.59 19.13
C PRO A 216 3.03 4.43 18.42
N PHE A 217 3.06 4.15 17.10
CA PHE A 217 4.34 4.11 16.37
C PHE A 217 5.08 5.44 16.46
N ALA A 218 4.36 6.56 16.32
CA ALA A 218 4.97 7.88 16.45
C ALA A 218 5.45 8.13 17.90
N ALA A 219 4.67 7.76 18.91
CA ALA A 219 5.02 7.94 20.32
C ALA A 219 6.26 7.12 20.72
N ASP A 220 6.42 5.91 20.21
CA ASP A 220 7.57 5.04 20.46
C ASP A 220 8.84 5.51 19.72
N GLY A 221 8.73 6.44 18.75
CA GLY A 221 9.88 7.03 18.07
C GLY A 221 10.27 6.33 16.77
N TYR A 222 9.34 5.69 16.07
CA TYR A 222 9.58 5.20 14.72
C TYR A 222 9.76 6.36 13.74
N ASP A 223 10.65 6.18 12.77
CA ASP A 223 10.96 7.21 11.76
C ASP A 223 9.97 7.20 10.60
N PHE A 224 9.54 5.99 10.21
CA PHE A 224 8.75 5.78 9.01
C PHE A 224 7.75 4.64 9.19
N VAL A 225 6.51 4.85 8.76
CA VAL A 225 5.49 3.80 8.69
C VAL A 225 5.05 3.60 7.25
N MET A 226 4.92 2.35 6.83
CA MET A 226 4.37 1.96 5.53
C MET A 226 3.05 1.22 5.71
N ALA A 227 2.03 1.63 4.92
CA ALA A 227 0.68 1.06 4.98
C ALA A 227 0.00 1.00 3.61
N GLY A 228 -1.02 0.14 3.49
CA GLY A 228 -1.87 -0.04 2.31
C GLY A 228 -3.34 0.28 2.57
N HIS A 229 -4.23 -0.66 2.24
CA HIS A 229 -5.64 -0.71 2.59
C HIS A 229 -6.56 0.32 1.91
N THR A 230 -6.14 1.56 1.83
CA THR A 230 -6.99 2.68 1.36
C THR A 230 -7.29 2.64 -0.13
N HIS A 231 -6.51 1.89 -0.90
CA HIS A 231 -6.51 1.91 -2.37
C HIS A 231 -6.39 3.33 -2.96
N GLY A 232 -5.79 4.27 -2.22
CA GLY A 232 -5.72 5.68 -2.58
C GLY A 232 -7.10 6.37 -2.65
N GLY A 233 -8.13 5.73 -2.06
CA GLY A 233 -9.53 6.09 -2.16
C GLY A 233 -10.23 5.49 -3.38
N GLN A 234 -9.53 4.71 -4.21
CA GLN A 234 -10.02 3.97 -5.39
C GLN A 234 -10.78 4.83 -6.42
N LEU A 235 -11.74 5.65 -5.98
CA LEU A 235 -12.45 6.67 -6.74
C LEU A 235 -12.08 8.06 -6.19
N ARG A 236 -11.52 8.89 -7.05
CA ARG A 236 -11.10 10.25 -6.68
C ARG A 236 -11.75 11.27 -7.60
N VAL A 237 -12.12 12.40 -7.03
CA VAL A 237 -12.57 13.54 -7.82
C VAL A 237 -11.36 14.45 -8.08
N PRO A 238 -11.06 14.76 -9.35
CA PRO A 238 -9.99 15.72 -9.68
C PRO A 238 -10.17 17.04 -8.91
N GLY A 239 -9.09 17.52 -8.28
CA GLY A 239 -9.12 18.72 -7.43
C GLY A 239 -9.63 18.51 -5.99
N TYR A 240 -10.49 17.53 -5.75
CA TYR A 240 -11.03 17.23 -4.40
C TYR A 240 -10.30 16.09 -3.70
N GLY A 241 -9.86 15.07 -4.42
CA GLY A 241 -9.16 13.93 -3.85
C GLY A 241 -10.03 12.69 -3.62
N ALA A 242 -9.65 11.85 -2.66
CA ALA A 242 -10.35 10.62 -2.32
C ALA A 242 -11.75 10.90 -1.77
N LEU A 243 -12.73 10.08 -2.17
CA LEU A 243 -14.08 10.14 -1.60
C LEU A 243 -14.15 9.39 -0.26
N VAL A 244 -13.46 8.24 -0.17
CA VAL A 244 -13.47 7.34 0.99
C VAL A 244 -12.07 6.75 1.17
N THR A 245 -11.66 6.49 2.41
CA THR A 245 -10.40 5.78 2.76
C THR A 245 -10.64 4.38 3.29
N ASN A 246 -11.88 4.05 3.60
CA ASN A 246 -12.29 2.79 4.24
C ASN A 246 -11.67 2.54 5.63
N CYS A 247 -11.09 3.57 6.23
CA CYS A 247 -10.58 3.64 7.60
C CYS A 247 -10.68 5.09 8.11
N ASP A 248 -10.29 5.37 9.35
CA ASP A 248 -10.42 6.68 9.98
C ASP A 248 -9.31 7.68 9.56
N LEU A 249 -8.45 7.30 8.61
CA LEU A 249 -7.41 8.17 8.07
C LEU A 249 -8.00 9.35 7.30
N ASP A 250 -7.43 10.54 7.48
CA ASP A 250 -7.76 11.71 6.68
C ASP A 250 -7.60 11.41 5.18
N ARG A 251 -8.62 11.79 4.39
CA ARG A 251 -8.69 11.49 2.96
C ARG A 251 -7.56 12.11 2.13
N SER A 252 -6.98 13.22 2.60
CA SER A 252 -5.83 13.85 1.95
C SER A 252 -4.58 12.94 1.97
N ARG A 253 -4.50 12.05 2.98
CA ARG A 253 -3.41 11.10 3.21
C ARG A 253 -3.65 9.71 2.59
N ALA A 254 -4.73 9.53 1.83
CA ALA A 254 -5.13 8.24 1.28
C ALA A 254 -4.06 7.57 0.38
N ARG A 255 -3.04 8.30 -0.06
CA ARG A 255 -1.88 7.76 -0.81
C ARG A 255 -0.67 8.69 -0.76
N GLY A 256 0.51 8.08 -0.95
CA GLY A 256 1.78 8.78 -1.04
C GLY A 256 2.40 9.10 0.31
N VAL A 257 3.48 9.86 0.26
CA VAL A 257 4.27 10.21 1.44
C VAL A 257 3.69 11.44 2.13
N SER A 258 3.60 11.40 3.43
CA SER A 258 3.17 12.53 4.27
C SER A 258 3.83 12.46 5.66
N ARG A 259 3.76 13.56 6.43
CA ARG A 259 4.19 13.55 7.83
C ARG A 259 3.05 13.07 8.75
N TRP A 260 3.40 12.30 9.78
CA TRP A 260 2.51 11.94 10.88
C TRP A 260 3.10 12.45 12.18
N GLY A 261 2.30 13.24 12.93
CA GLY A 261 2.84 13.96 14.07
C GLY A 261 3.97 14.92 13.66
N SER A 262 4.94 15.13 14.55
CA SER A 262 6.04 16.07 14.36
C SER A 262 7.25 15.49 13.62
N HIS A 263 7.50 14.18 13.69
CA HIS A 263 8.75 13.59 13.21
C HIS A 263 8.59 12.38 12.30
N MET A 264 7.53 11.59 12.45
CA MET A 264 7.36 10.34 11.69
C MET A 264 6.90 10.61 10.25
N TRP A 265 7.45 9.88 9.31
CA TRP A 265 6.93 9.82 7.95
C TRP A 265 5.94 8.66 7.79
N LEU A 266 4.97 8.84 6.92
CA LEU A 266 3.98 7.83 6.55
C LEU A 266 3.94 7.72 5.02
N ASN A 267 4.05 6.50 4.49
CA ASN A 267 3.71 6.22 3.10
C ASN A 267 2.49 5.30 3.04
N VAL A 268 1.44 5.77 2.38
CA VAL A 268 0.25 4.97 2.12
C VAL A 268 0.21 4.60 0.65
N SER A 269 0.20 3.30 0.36
CA SER A 269 0.12 2.80 -1.03
C SER A 269 -1.32 2.88 -1.54
N ALA A 270 -1.49 3.26 -2.82
CA ALA A 270 -2.78 3.10 -3.48
C ALA A 270 -3.04 1.64 -3.92
N GLY A 271 -2.08 0.75 -3.73
CA GLY A 271 -2.22 -0.66 -4.01
C GLY A 271 -2.30 -1.02 -5.50
N LEU A 272 -2.03 -2.27 -5.82
CA LEU A 272 -1.91 -2.79 -7.20
C LEU A 272 -3.17 -3.50 -7.71
N GLY A 273 -4.14 -3.72 -6.84
CA GLY A 273 -5.37 -4.42 -7.15
C GLY A 273 -6.64 -3.67 -6.81
N THR A 274 -7.73 -4.36 -6.99
CA THR A 274 -9.07 -4.00 -6.55
C THR A 274 -9.79 -5.25 -6.10
N SER A 275 -10.77 -5.11 -5.22
CA SER A 275 -11.70 -6.22 -4.98
C SER A 275 -12.33 -6.69 -6.30
N PRO A 276 -12.48 -8.00 -6.55
CA PRO A 276 -13.21 -8.52 -7.72
C PRO A 276 -14.64 -8.00 -7.83
N TYR A 277 -15.24 -7.61 -6.71
CA TYR A 277 -16.63 -7.10 -6.64
C TYR A 277 -16.73 -5.58 -6.74
N ALA A 278 -15.59 -4.88 -6.73
CA ALA A 278 -15.51 -3.44 -6.96
C ALA A 278 -14.34 -3.15 -7.94
N PRO A 279 -14.38 -3.69 -9.18
CA PRO A 279 -13.26 -3.67 -10.12
C PRO A 279 -13.17 -2.32 -10.86
N VAL A 280 -13.13 -1.22 -10.13
CA VAL A 280 -13.19 0.13 -10.70
C VAL A 280 -12.12 1.01 -10.07
N ARG A 281 -11.45 1.85 -10.87
CA ARG A 281 -10.57 2.94 -10.40
C ARG A 281 -10.79 4.17 -11.25
N PHE A 282 -10.88 5.34 -10.63
CA PHE A 282 -11.01 6.61 -11.31
C PHE A 282 -10.15 7.69 -10.70
N ALA A 283 -9.32 8.34 -11.51
CA ALA A 283 -8.29 9.31 -11.12
C ALA A 283 -7.35 8.76 -10.02
N CYS A 284 -7.22 7.42 -9.98
CA CYS A 284 -6.45 6.69 -8.98
C CYS A 284 -5.90 5.37 -9.56
N PRO A 285 -4.97 5.43 -10.53
CA PRO A 285 -4.38 4.22 -11.09
C PRO A 285 -3.74 3.37 -10.00
N PRO A 286 -3.70 2.03 -10.16
CA PRO A 286 -2.98 1.18 -9.24
C PRO A 286 -1.49 1.50 -9.28
N GLU A 287 -0.82 1.45 -8.11
CA GLU A 287 0.58 1.86 -8.01
C GLU A 287 1.40 0.99 -7.05
N ALA A 288 2.68 0.78 -7.39
CA ALA A 288 3.75 0.48 -6.46
C ALA A 288 4.54 1.75 -6.16
N SER A 289 5.21 1.82 -5.01
CA SER A 289 6.05 2.97 -4.68
C SER A 289 7.51 2.55 -4.55
N LEU A 290 8.40 3.22 -5.25
CA LEU A 290 9.85 3.14 -5.04
C LEU A 290 10.29 4.39 -4.28
N LEU A 291 10.71 4.21 -3.04
CA LEU A 291 11.12 5.28 -2.15
C LEU A 291 12.64 5.27 -2.00
N THR A 292 13.28 6.39 -2.33
CA THR A 292 14.68 6.60 -2.02
C THR A 292 14.76 7.26 -0.64
N LEU A 293 15.10 6.46 0.38
CA LEU A 293 15.29 6.96 1.73
C LEU A 293 16.70 7.54 1.82
N VAL A 294 16.83 8.77 2.32
CA VAL A 294 18.09 9.48 2.47
C VAL A 294 18.31 9.94 3.91
N ALA A 295 19.57 10.21 4.27
CA ALA A 295 19.91 10.73 5.59
C ALA A 295 19.17 12.05 5.87
N ARG A 296 18.74 12.22 7.12
CA ARG A 296 18.23 13.51 7.60
C ARG A 296 19.39 14.52 7.65
N THR A 297 19.15 15.73 7.18
CA THR A 297 20.05 16.86 7.43
C THR A 297 19.98 17.26 8.89
N VAL A 298 21.11 17.58 9.50
CA VAL A 298 21.19 17.99 10.92
C VAL A 298 20.76 19.45 11.14
N ASP A 299 20.25 20.11 10.10
CA ASP A 299 19.88 21.52 10.20
C ASP A 299 18.61 21.74 11.04
N ALA A 300 18.84 22.37 12.18
CA ALA A 300 17.81 22.95 13.02
C ALA A 300 17.11 24.10 12.25
N GLY A 301 15.83 23.93 11.94
CA GLY A 301 14.93 25.09 11.79
C GLY A 301 14.37 25.41 10.40
N GLN A 302 14.40 24.56 9.38
CA GLN A 302 13.69 24.86 8.13
C GLN A 302 12.47 23.97 7.88
N SER A 303 11.37 24.64 7.52
CA SER A 303 10.06 24.05 7.22
C SER A 303 10.09 23.14 5.98
N PRO A 304 9.44 21.96 5.99
CA PRO A 304 9.60 20.91 4.98
C PRO A 304 8.72 21.07 3.73
N SER A 305 8.46 22.28 3.23
CA SER A 305 7.49 22.45 2.14
C SER A 305 7.99 22.13 0.72
N GLU A 306 9.27 21.87 0.50
CA GLU A 306 9.84 21.70 -0.87
C GLU A 306 10.33 20.31 -1.26
N ALA A 307 10.41 19.34 -0.36
CA ALA A 307 11.07 18.04 -0.64
C ALA A 307 10.19 16.99 -1.35
N VAL A 308 8.90 17.23 -1.56
CA VAL A 308 7.99 16.24 -2.16
C VAL A 308 7.52 16.71 -3.54
N ARG A 309 8.42 16.79 -4.51
CA ARG A 309 8.02 16.82 -5.93
C ARG A 309 7.93 15.39 -6.44
N GLY A 310 6.74 14.82 -6.41
CA GLY A 310 6.46 13.55 -7.08
C GLY A 310 6.45 13.77 -8.59
N THR A 311 7.48 13.32 -9.28
CA THR A 311 7.49 13.23 -10.74
C THR A 311 6.69 12.00 -11.16
N ARG A 312 5.61 12.21 -11.91
CA ARG A 312 4.90 11.14 -12.61
C ARG A 312 5.70 10.78 -13.84
N PHE A 313 6.35 9.63 -13.84
CA PHE A 313 6.78 9.01 -15.07
C PHE A 313 5.75 7.98 -15.49
N GLY A 314 5.04 8.26 -16.58
CA GLY A 314 4.32 7.23 -17.31
C GLY A 314 5.35 6.35 -17.97
N VAL A 315 5.48 5.10 -17.56
CA VAL A 315 6.21 4.09 -18.32
C VAL A 315 5.34 3.70 -19.50
N GLY A 316 5.34 4.56 -20.53
CA GLY A 316 4.93 4.26 -21.89
C GLY A 316 6.16 3.77 -22.65
N GLY A 317 6.84 2.76 -22.17
CA GLY A 317 7.92 2.07 -22.84
C GLY A 317 7.53 0.61 -22.99
N ASN A 318 7.35 0.14 -24.24
CA ASN A 318 7.25 -1.26 -24.58
C ASN A 318 8.46 -2.01 -23.99
N ILE A 319 8.25 -2.72 -22.89
CA ILE A 319 9.12 -3.83 -22.54
C ILE A 319 8.66 -4.98 -23.45
N ARG A 320 9.50 -5.30 -24.45
CA ARG A 320 9.29 -6.42 -25.40
C ARG A 320 9.37 -7.77 -24.70
#